data_509b5f39a877333594ae6e2144cfdbbd
#
_entry.id   509b5f39a877333594ae6e2144cfdbbd
#
_cell.length_a   1.000
_cell.length_b   1.000
_cell.length_c   1.000
_cell.angle_alpha   90.00
_cell.angle_beta   90.00
_cell.angle_gamma   90.00
#
_symmetry.space_group_name_H-M   'P 1'
#
loop_
_entity.id
_entity.type
_entity.pdbx_description
1 polymer ?
#
loop_
_entity_poly.entity_id
_entity_poly.type
_entity_poly.pdbx_seq_one_letter_code
_entity_poly.pdbx_strand_id
1 'polypeptide(L)'
;MENGLPAESTLTLNRPSGHVYDLVRHQPVSVKQVAGKQAAGVQLAPGAGGIYLVTDKPVSGVTVKVPEKLKRGESGTVSLSVVDPQGQPVSAVIPVEVSIEDAEGRLAEFSGYRALVDGKQDFQIQIAPNDKAGIWCVRVKELASGKSTSTFFRVSDDNSAVKPHGRNIKGFNPEQPAG
;
A
#
# COMPACT_ATOMS: atom_id res chain seq x y z
N MET A 1 33.05 -23.93 -14.99
CA MET A 1 32.18 -22.73 -14.87
C MET A 1 32.66 -22.03 -13.61
N GLU A 2 33.33 -20.91 -13.76
CA GLU A 2 33.67 -20.07 -12.62
C GLU A 2 32.35 -19.52 -12.04
N ASN A 3 32.04 -19.93 -10.82
CA ASN A 3 30.98 -19.32 -10.05
C ASN A 3 31.45 -17.89 -9.76
N GLY A 4 30.93 -16.91 -10.53
CA GLY A 4 31.26 -15.52 -10.34
C GLY A 4 30.94 -15.11 -8.89
N LEU A 5 31.94 -14.61 -8.19
CA LEU A 5 31.77 -14.06 -6.84
C LEU A 5 30.96 -12.75 -6.92
N PRO A 6 30.16 -12.43 -5.90
CA PRO A 6 29.52 -11.11 -5.80
C PRO A 6 30.59 -10.02 -5.90
N ALA A 7 30.38 -9.06 -6.80
CA ALA A 7 31.27 -7.91 -6.92
C ALA A 7 30.86 -6.80 -5.95
N GLU A 8 31.81 -6.32 -5.18
CA GLU A 8 31.65 -5.08 -4.43
C GLU A 8 31.89 -3.92 -5.39
N SER A 9 30.94 -2.99 -5.41
CA SER A 9 30.98 -1.79 -6.23
C SER A 9 30.64 -0.58 -5.39
N THR A 10 31.04 0.60 -5.87
CA THR A 10 30.73 1.87 -5.21
C THR A 10 29.80 2.68 -6.08
N LEU A 11 28.60 2.96 -5.57
CA LEU A 11 27.69 3.93 -6.15
C LEU A 11 28.07 5.32 -5.67
N THR A 12 28.56 6.18 -6.57
CA THR A 12 28.88 7.58 -6.25
C THR A 12 27.71 8.47 -6.65
N LEU A 13 27.19 9.25 -5.70
CA LEU A 13 26.13 10.21 -5.92
C LEU A 13 26.75 11.59 -6.18
N ASN A 14 26.38 12.21 -7.31
CA ASN A 14 26.84 13.55 -7.66
C ASN A 14 26.01 14.64 -6.95
N ARG A 15 25.89 14.48 -5.60
CA ARG A 15 25.16 15.38 -4.72
C ARG A 15 25.80 15.36 -3.32
N PRO A 16 25.73 16.49 -2.58
CA PRO A 16 26.42 16.62 -1.29
C PRO A 16 25.75 15.84 -0.15
N SER A 17 24.44 15.58 -0.27
CA SER A 17 23.66 14.90 0.77
C SER A 17 22.54 14.07 0.16
N GLY A 18 22.04 13.09 0.92
CA GLY A 18 20.91 12.24 0.56
C GLY A 18 20.91 10.93 1.34
N HIS A 19 19.78 10.30 1.38
CA HIS A 19 19.55 8.99 1.98
C HIS A 19 19.33 7.98 0.88
N VAL A 20 20.09 6.88 0.87
CA VAL A 20 20.04 5.84 -0.17
C VAL A 20 19.34 4.62 0.39
N TYR A 21 18.46 4.06 -0.40
CA TYR A 21 17.71 2.84 -0.07
C TYR A 21 17.84 1.82 -1.20
N ASP A 22 18.05 0.56 -0.84
CA ASP A 22 18.00 -0.59 -1.74
C ASP A 22 16.54 -1.06 -1.84
N LEU A 23 15.91 -0.83 -2.99
CA LEU A 23 14.50 -1.20 -3.22
C LEU A 23 14.31 -2.70 -3.46
N VAL A 24 15.38 -3.46 -3.67
CA VAL A 24 15.31 -4.92 -3.80
C VAL A 24 15.33 -5.58 -2.42
N ARG A 25 16.13 -5.03 -1.51
CA ARG A 25 16.28 -5.53 -0.13
C ARG A 25 15.42 -4.81 0.88
N HIS A 26 14.75 -3.72 0.48
CA HIS A 26 13.93 -2.85 1.33
C HIS A 26 14.67 -2.36 2.57
N GLN A 27 15.87 -1.82 2.38
CA GLN A 27 16.70 -1.36 3.49
C GLN A 27 17.53 -0.12 3.14
N PRO A 28 17.87 0.71 4.15
CA PRO A 28 18.77 1.82 3.95
C PRO A 28 20.18 1.33 3.62
N VAL A 29 20.86 2.04 2.75
CA VAL A 29 22.26 1.81 2.40
C VAL A 29 23.13 2.85 3.10
N SER A 30 24.18 2.40 3.79
CA SER A 30 25.13 3.30 4.44
C SER A 30 25.92 4.09 3.40
N VAL A 31 25.95 5.42 3.55
CA VAL A 31 26.73 6.31 2.69
C VAL A 31 27.88 6.93 3.45
N LYS A 32 29.01 7.15 2.76
CA LYS A 32 30.19 7.83 3.28
C LYS A 32 30.48 9.05 2.41
N GLN A 33 31.09 10.07 2.99
CA GLN A 33 31.60 11.22 2.24
C GLN A 33 33.00 10.90 1.68
N VAL A 34 33.15 11.00 0.37
CA VAL A 34 34.43 10.80 -0.31
C VAL A 34 34.63 11.94 -1.31
N ALA A 35 35.67 12.76 -1.08
CA ALA A 35 36.01 13.91 -1.94
C ALA A 35 34.82 14.84 -2.23
N GLY A 36 34.00 15.15 -1.22
CA GLY A 36 32.83 16.04 -1.33
C GLY A 36 31.59 15.42 -1.99
N LYS A 37 31.63 14.12 -2.30
CA LYS A 37 30.50 13.35 -2.85
C LYS A 37 30.09 12.25 -1.89
N GLN A 38 28.85 11.82 -2.00
CA GLN A 38 28.40 10.64 -1.26
C GLN A 38 28.74 9.36 -2.04
N ALA A 39 29.22 8.35 -1.32
CA ALA A 39 29.55 7.03 -1.86
C ALA A 39 28.85 5.96 -1.03
N ALA A 40 28.15 5.07 -1.67
CA ALA A 40 27.50 3.90 -1.07
C ALA A 40 28.15 2.62 -1.59
N GLY A 41 28.56 1.73 -0.68
CA GLY A 41 29.00 0.39 -1.04
C GLY A 41 27.78 -0.45 -1.46
N VAL A 42 27.84 -1.07 -2.63
CA VAL A 42 26.79 -1.93 -3.15
C VAL A 42 27.36 -3.29 -3.53
N GLN A 43 26.62 -4.36 -3.24
CA GLN A 43 26.99 -5.70 -3.62
C GLN A 43 26.09 -6.16 -4.77
N LEU A 44 26.70 -6.51 -5.89
CA LEU A 44 26.00 -7.03 -7.06
C LEU A 44 26.43 -8.50 -7.26
N ALA A 45 25.45 -9.41 -7.25
CA ALA A 45 25.70 -10.79 -7.66
C ALA A 45 25.90 -10.87 -9.18
N PRO A 46 26.57 -11.90 -9.70
CA PRO A 46 26.75 -12.09 -11.14
C PRO A 46 25.42 -12.08 -11.88
N GLY A 47 25.29 -11.20 -12.86
CA GLY A 47 24.07 -11.03 -13.64
C GLY A 47 22.91 -10.34 -12.89
N ALA A 48 23.10 -9.90 -11.65
CA ALA A 48 22.09 -9.17 -10.90
C ALA A 48 22.22 -7.65 -11.08
N GLY A 49 21.08 -6.96 -10.99
CA GLY A 49 20.99 -5.50 -10.92
C GLY A 49 20.58 -5.04 -9.53
N GLY A 50 20.72 -3.75 -9.27
CA GLY A 50 20.19 -3.07 -8.08
C GLY A 50 19.31 -1.89 -8.46
N ILE A 51 18.26 -1.65 -7.70
CA ILE A 51 17.41 -0.47 -7.83
C ILE A 51 17.54 0.32 -6.53
N TYR A 52 17.97 1.59 -6.67
CA TYR A 52 18.22 2.45 -5.52
C TYR A 52 17.36 3.70 -5.58
N LEU A 53 16.72 4.01 -4.46
CA LEU A 53 16.03 5.28 -4.26
C LEU A 53 16.95 6.22 -3.47
N VAL A 54 17.01 7.48 -3.90
CA VAL A 54 17.73 8.54 -3.17
C VAL A 54 16.74 9.63 -2.80
N THR A 55 16.70 9.96 -1.51
CA THR A 55 15.81 11.01 -0.96
C THR A 55 16.60 12.09 -0.27
N ASP A 56 16.07 13.30 -0.19
CA ASP A 56 16.70 14.41 0.55
C ASP A 56 16.55 14.26 2.06
N LYS A 57 15.45 13.66 2.49
CA LYS A 57 15.14 13.39 3.90
C LYS A 57 15.03 11.90 4.17
N PRO A 58 15.39 11.45 5.39
CA PRO A 58 15.28 10.03 5.71
C PRO A 58 13.84 9.58 5.81
N VAL A 59 13.56 8.36 5.37
CA VAL A 59 12.28 7.69 5.57
C VAL A 59 12.21 7.21 7.02
N SER A 60 11.25 7.75 7.78
CA SER A 60 11.01 7.37 9.17
C SER A 60 9.92 6.34 9.34
N GLY A 61 8.96 6.30 8.42
CA GLY A 61 7.85 5.36 8.45
C GLY A 61 6.78 5.66 7.43
N VAL A 62 5.70 4.91 7.51
CA VAL A 62 4.50 5.10 6.71
C VAL A 62 3.30 5.30 7.63
N THR A 63 2.41 6.20 7.27
CA THR A 63 1.14 6.43 7.95
C THR A 63 -0.01 6.08 7.04
N VAL A 64 -1.10 5.60 7.63
CA VAL A 64 -2.33 5.26 6.94
C VAL A 64 -3.52 5.83 7.70
N LYS A 65 -4.43 6.49 6.97
CA LYS A 65 -5.70 6.97 7.50
C LYS A 65 -6.83 6.32 6.72
N VAL A 66 -7.83 5.85 7.44
CA VAL A 66 -9.04 5.24 6.90
C VAL A 66 -10.25 5.80 7.65
N PRO A 67 -11.47 5.76 7.09
CA PRO A 67 -12.68 6.02 7.85
C PRO A 67 -12.80 5.00 9.00
N GLU A 68 -13.26 5.44 10.16
CA GLU A 68 -13.44 4.53 11.32
C GLU A 68 -14.50 3.45 11.05
N LYS A 69 -15.50 3.82 10.22
CA LYS A 69 -16.63 2.96 9.88
C LYS A 69 -17.09 3.21 8.46
N LEU A 70 -17.39 2.13 7.75
CA LEU A 70 -18.06 2.12 6.46
C LEU A 70 -19.24 1.17 6.50
N LYS A 71 -20.27 1.44 5.71
CA LYS A 71 -21.38 0.53 5.50
C LYS A 71 -21.16 -0.26 4.22
N ARG A 72 -21.82 -1.39 4.09
CA ARG A 72 -21.91 -2.10 2.81
C ARG A 72 -22.53 -1.20 1.74
N GLY A 73 -21.93 -1.17 0.56
CA GLY A 73 -22.29 -0.27 -0.54
C GLY A 73 -21.68 1.12 -0.48
N GLU A 74 -21.01 1.48 0.61
CA GLU A 74 -20.33 2.78 0.75
C GLU A 74 -18.90 2.72 0.23
N SER A 75 -18.41 3.88 -0.20
CA SER A 75 -17.01 4.12 -0.54
C SER A 75 -16.32 4.92 0.56
N GLY A 76 -15.04 4.64 0.77
CA GLY A 76 -14.20 5.38 1.69
C GLY A 76 -12.85 5.69 1.09
N THR A 77 -12.21 6.76 1.57
CA THR A 77 -10.87 7.14 1.15
C THR A 77 -9.83 6.56 2.10
N VAL A 78 -8.83 5.89 1.55
CA VAL A 78 -7.61 5.49 2.24
C VAL A 78 -6.52 6.50 1.87
N SER A 79 -5.94 7.17 2.86
CA SER A 79 -4.85 8.13 2.68
C SER A 79 -3.55 7.56 3.21
N LEU A 80 -2.53 7.53 2.37
CA LEU A 80 -1.19 7.03 2.68
C LEU A 80 -0.18 8.19 2.68
N SER A 81 0.77 8.14 3.61
CA SER A 81 1.92 9.04 3.56
C SER A 81 3.18 8.36 4.11
N VAL A 82 4.28 8.44 3.36
CA VAL A 82 5.62 8.09 3.83
C VAL A 82 6.27 9.34 4.41
N VAL A 83 6.70 9.26 5.66
CA VAL A 83 7.10 10.43 6.44
C VAL A 83 8.54 10.39 6.91
N ASP A 84 9.11 11.58 7.10
CA ASP A 84 10.40 11.82 7.75
C ASP A 84 10.27 11.76 9.30
N PRO A 85 11.38 11.89 10.07
CA PRO A 85 11.33 11.91 11.53
C PRO A 85 10.53 13.07 12.14
N GLN A 86 10.23 14.11 11.38
CA GLN A 86 9.40 15.24 11.79
C GLN A 86 7.92 15.03 11.43
N GLY A 87 7.57 13.85 10.87
CA GLY A 87 6.22 13.51 10.44
C GLY A 87 5.80 14.20 9.14
N GLN A 88 6.75 14.83 8.41
CA GLN A 88 6.45 15.47 7.13
C GLN A 88 6.63 14.47 5.98
N PRO A 89 5.81 14.55 4.93
CA PRO A 89 5.95 13.71 3.77
C PRO A 89 7.34 13.85 3.12
N VAL A 90 7.90 12.70 2.73
CA VAL A 90 9.17 12.66 2.00
C VAL A 90 8.90 12.93 0.53
N SER A 91 9.48 14.02 0.00
CA SER A 91 9.29 14.42 -1.40
C SER A 91 10.08 13.50 -2.34
N ALA A 92 9.47 12.35 -2.65
CA ALA A 92 9.99 11.35 -3.58
C ALA A 92 8.84 10.47 -4.06
N VAL A 93 9.08 9.70 -5.13
CA VAL A 93 8.19 8.61 -5.52
C VAL A 93 8.61 7.35 -4.76
N ILE A 94 7.80 6.95 -3.79
CA ILE A 94 8.14 5.84 -2.89
C ILE A 94 7.16 4.68 -3.12
N PRO A 95 7.65 3.49 -3.48
CA PRO A 95 6.81 2.32 -3.63
C PRO A 95 6.35 1.80 -2.26
N VAL A 96 5.09 1.39 -2.19
CA VAL A 96 4.49 0.76 -1.02
C VAL A 96 3.70 -0.49 -1.41
N GLU A 97 3.60 -1.42 -0.49
CA GLU A 97 2.70 -2.56 -0.55
C GLU A 97 1.54 -2.32 0.41
N VAL A 98 0.32 -2.47 -0.09
CA VAL A 98 -0.92 -2.32 0.67
C VAL A 98 -1.63 -3.65 0.73
N SER A 99 -1.92 -4.14 1.92
CA SER A 99 -2.77 -5.31 2.17
C SER A 99 -4.01 -4.86 2.91
N ILE A 100 -5.18 -5.12 2.34
CA ILE A 100 -6.47 -4.88 2.98
C ILE A 100 -7.13 -6.24 3.16
N GLU A 101 -7.35 -6.63 4.41
CA GLU A 101 -7.96 -7.91 4.77
C GLU A 101 -9.36 -7.69 5.35
N ASP A 102 -10.32 -8.50 4.90
CA ASP A 102 -11.68 -8.48 5.43
C ASP A 102 -11.75 -9.11 6.85
N ALA A 103 -12.95 -9.18 7.41
CA ALA A 103 -13.17 -9.73 8.75
C ALA A 103 -12.88 -11.25 8.86
N GLU A 104 -12.71 -11.95 7.73
CA GLU A 104 -12.32 -13.37 7.66
C GLU A 104 -10.82 -13.55 7.32
N GLY A 105 -10.07 -12.44 7.19
CA GLY A 105 -8.64 -12.45 6.84
C GLY A 105 -8.36 -12.66 5.35
N ARG A 106 -9.35 -12.49 4.47
CA ARG A 106 -9.16 -12.59 3.03
C ARG A 106 -8.73 -11.25 2.46
N LEU A 107 -7.78 -11.27 1.55
CA LEU A 107 -7.32 -10.07 0.85
C LEU A 107 -8.44 -9.49 -0.02
N ALA A 108 -8.72 -8.21 0.20
CA ALA A 108 -9.62 -7.45 -0.65
C ALA A 108 -8.92 -7.04 -1.96
N GLU A 109 -9.71 -6.80 -3.00
CA GLU A 109 -9.28 -6.41 -4.35
C GLU A 109 -8.48 -5.10 -4.40
N PHE A 110 -8.58 -4.26 -3.37
CA PHE A 110 -7.85 -3.00 -3.25
C PHE A 110 -6.39 -3.18 -2.83
N SER A 111 -5.99 -4.41 -2.46
CA SER A 111 -4.62 -4.76 -2.09
C SER A 111 -3.70 -4.71 -3.32
N GLY A 112 -2.41 -4.43 -3.08
CA GLY A 112 -1.41 -4.42 -4.14
C GLY A 112 -0.35 -3.34 -3.95
N TYR A 113 0.51 -3.20 -4.96
CA TYR A 113 1.59 -2.22 -4.95
C TYR A 113 1.11 -0.87 -5.46
N ARG A 114 1.63 0.21 -4.83
CA ARG A 114 1.33 1.59 -5.20
C ARG A 114 2.60 2.43 -5.17
N ALA A 115 2.58 3.56 -5.91
CA ALA A 115 3.66 4.53 -5.91
C ALA A 115 3.13 5.83 -5.29
N LEU A 116 3.66 6.22 -4.14
CA LEU A 116 3.31 7.48 -3.49
C LEU A 116 4.14 8.61 -4.09
N VAL A 117 3.50 9.48 -4.87
CA VAL A 117 4.14 10.68 -5.43
C VAL A 117 4.24 11.74 -4.34
N ASP A 118 5.42 12.36 -4.20
CA ASP A 118 5.71 13.28 -3.10
C ASP A 118 5.38 12.69 -1.71
N GLY A 119 5.62 11.38 -1.57
CA GLY A 119 5.36 10.64 -0.36
C GLY A 119 3.90 10.50 0.04
N LYS A 120 2.93 10.77 -0.86
CA LYS A 120 1.50 10.71 -0.56
C LYS A 120 0.70 10.03 -1.66
N GLN A 121 -0.40 9.39 -1.26
CA GLN A 121 -1.44 8.92 -2.18
C GLN A 121 -2.76 8.72 -1.44
N ASP A 122 -3.84 9.15 -2.08
CA ASP A 122 -5.20 8.81 -1.70
C ASP A 122 -5.79 7.84 -2.72
N PHE A 123 -6.59 6.89 -2.27
CA PHE A 123 -7.36 6.02 -3.14
C PHE A 123 -8.69 5.64 -2.51
N GLN A 124 -9.66 5.30 -3.35
CA GLN A 124 -10.98 4.88 -2.91
C GLN A 124 -11.02 3.37 -2.71
N ILE A 125 -11.71 2.96 -1.65
CA ILE A 125 -12.19 1.59 -1.46
C ILE A 125 -13.70 1.62 -1.48
N GLN A 126 -14.32 0.60 -2.06
CA GLN A 126 -15.77 0.46 -2.11
C GLN A 126 -16.16 -0.87 -1.45
N ILE A 127 -16.92 -0.79 -0.39
CA ILE A 127 -17.41 -1.98 0.29
C ILE A 127 -18.59 -2.54 -0.48
N ALA A 128 -18.47 -3.74 -1.02
CA ALA A 128 -19.55 -4.36 -1.77
C ALA A 128 -20.73 -4.74 -0.86
N PRO A 129 -21.95 -4.81 -1.38
CA PRO A 129 -23.15 -5.20 -0.59
C PRO A 129 -23.04 -6.60 0.04
N ASN A 130 -22.24 -7.49 -0.53
CA ASN A 130 -22.01 -8.85 -0.06
C ASN A 130 -20.70 -9.03 0.72
N ASP A 131 -19.94 -7.97 0.93
CA ASP A 131 -18.73 -8.02 1.74
C ASP A 131 -19.02 -8.37 3.19
N LYS A 132 -18.05 -8.96 3.88
CA LYS A 132 -18.22 -9.37 5.27
C LYS A 132 -18.21 -8.18 6.20
N ALA A 133 -19.27 -8.06 6.99
CA ALA A 133 -19.30 -7.13 8.12
C ALA A 133 -18.31 -7.57 9.19
N GLY A 134 -17.72 -6.60 9.89
CA GLY A 134 -16.75 -6.85 10.95
C GLY A 134 -15.59 -5.88 10.92
N ILE A 135 -14.48 -6.27 11.51
CA ILE A 135 -13.26 -5.47 11.54
C ILE A 135 -12.39 -5.85 10.37
N TRP A 136 -12.07 -4.87 9.55
CA TRP A 136 -11.13 -4.95 8.45
C TRP A 136 -9.78 -4.39 8.86
N CYS A 137 -8.71 -4.96 8.33
CA CYS A 137 -7.33 -4.54 8.60
C CYS A 137 -6.71 -3.94 7.33
N VAL A 138 -6.10 -2.77 7.46
CA VAL A 138 -5.26 -2.19 6.41
C VAL A 138 -3.82 -2.19 6.90
N ARG A 139 -2.95 -2.92 6.22
CA ARG A 139 -1.51 -2.96 6.48
C ARG A 139 -0.79 -2.32 5.30
N VAL A 140 0.16 -1.46 5.61
CA VAL A 140 0.98 -0.80 4.59
C VAL A 140 2.45 -0.97 4.96
N LYS A 141 3.25 -1.40 3.98
CA LYS A 141 4.71 -1.49 4.07
C LYS A 141 5.33 -0.58 3.01
N GLU A 142 6.17 0.37 3.42
CA GLU A 142 6.96 1.10 2.45
C GLU A 142 8.21 0.28 2.06
N LEU A 143 8.57 0.33 0.78
CA LEU A 143 9.57 -0.58 0.21
C LEU A 143 10.96 0.06 0.07
N ALA A 144 11.17 1.25 0.63
CA ALA A 144 12.49 1.86 0.71
C ALA A 144 13.26 1.36 1.94
N SER A 145 12.71 1.56 3.15
CA SER A 145 13.35 1.13 4.40
C SER A 145 12.71 -0.12 5.02
N GLY A 146 11.63 -0.62 4.45
CA GLY A 146 10.95 -1.84 4.89
C GLY A 146 10.03 -1.65 6.10
N LYS A 147 9.76 -0.42 6.50
CA LYS A 147 8.89 -0.13 7.65
C LYS A 147 7.42 -0.31 7.29
N SER A 148 6.63 -0.76 8.27
CA SER A 148 5.21 -1.02 8.09
C SER A 148 4.37 -0.43 9.20
N THR A 149 3.10 -0.23 8.90
CA THR A 149 2.06 0.16 9.86
C THR A 149 0.77 -0.57 9.54
N SER A 150 -0.14 -0.63 10.51
CA SER A 150 -1.48 -1.17 10.29
C SER A 150 -2.52 -0.34 11.02
N THR A 151 -3.73 -0.31 10.47
CA THR A 151 -4.90 0.29 11.08
C THR A 151 -6.13 -0.55 10.79
N PHE A 152 -7.22 -0.27 11.47
CA PHE A 152 -8.45 -1.03 11.37
C PHE A 152 -9.63 -0.09 11.13
N PHE A 153 -10.63 -0.61 10.42
CA PHE A 153 -11.92 0.05 10.30
C PHE A 153 -13.05 -0.99 10.42
N ARG A 154 -14.23 -0.53 10.73
CA ARG A 154 -15.39 -1.40 10.87
C ARG A 154 -16.28 -1.32 9.64
N VAL A 155 -16.57 -2.47 9.06
CA VAL A 155 -17.65 -2.62 8.09
C VAL A 155 -18.93 -3.06 8.81
N SER A 156 -20.01 -2.30 8.66
CA SER A 156 -21.28 -2.58 9.31
C SER A 156 -22.33 -3.06 8.31
N ASP A 157 -23.18 -3.98 8.81
CA ASP A 157 -24.46 -4.25 8.17
C ASP A 157 -25.39 -3.05 8.38
N ASP A 158 -25.80 -2.40 7.32
CA ASP A 158 -26.98 -1.55 7.37
C ASP A 158 -28.12 -2.30 6.72
N ASN A 159 -28.75 -3.14 7.53
CA ASN A 159 -29.95 -3.88 7.10
C ASN A 159 -31.19 -2.98 7.10
N SER A 160 -31.02 -1.66 7.09
CA SER A 160 -32.15 -0.73 7.23
C SER A 160 -32.74 -0.20 5.94
N ALA A 161 -32.46 -0.74 4.74
CA ALA A 161 -33.23 -0.37 3.55
C ALA A 161 -32.96 -1.24 2.29
N VAL A 162 -33.02 -2.53 2.35
CA VAL A 162 -33.51 -3.26 1.18
C VAL A 162 -34.93 -3.72 1.48
N LYS A 163 -35.89 -2.83 1.36
CA LYS A 163 -37.24 -3.27 1.06
C LYS A 163 -37.13 -4.09 -0.22
N PRO A 164 -37.50 -5.39 -0.20
CA PRO A 164 -37.55 -6.12 -1.44
C PRO A 164 -38.49 -5.32 -2.37
N HIS A 165 -37.99 -4.92 -3.51
CA HIS A 165 -38.87 -4.47 -4.59
C HIS A 165 -39.69 -5.69 -4.95
N GLY A 166 -40.83 -5.85 -4.28
CA GLY A 166 -41.87 -6.75 -4.68
C GLY A 166 -42.23 -6.38 -6.11
N ARG A 167 -41.77 -7.16 -7.08
CA ARG A 167 -42.40 -7.14 -8.41
C ARG A 167 -43.82 -7.47 -8.18
N ASN A 168 -44.66 -6.45 -8.20
CA ASN A 168 -46.10 -6.61 -8.24
C ASN A 168 -46.44 -7.19 -9.60
N ILE A 169 -46.36 -8.51 -9.72
CA ILE A 169 -46.86 -9.24 -10.92
C ILE A 169 -48.38 -9.19 -10.80
N LYS A 170 -48.96 -8.07 -11.22
CA LYS A 170 -50.38 -8.01 -11.49
C LYS A 170 -50.63 -8.98 -12.63
N GLY A 171 -51.35 -10.10 -12.38
CA GLY A 171 -51.88 -10.97 -13.41
C GLY A 171 -51.68 -12.46 -13.22
N PHE A 172 -51.25 -12.96 -12.10
CA PHE A 172 -51.31 -14.41 -11.85
C PHE A 172 -52.51 -14.72 -10.96
N ASN A 173 -53.58 -15.25 -11.58
CA ASN A 173 -54.75 -15.81 -10.89
C ASN A 173 -54.59 -17.34 -10.89
N PRO A 174 -54.36 -18.00 -9.75
CA PRO A 174 -54.13 -19.43 -9.68
C PRO A 174 -55.42 -20.30 -9.76
N GLU A 175 -56.59 -19.69 -10.00
CA GLU A 175 -57.88 -20.39 -9.94
C GLU A 175 -58.60 -20.52 -11.31
N GLN A 176 -57.90 -20.70 -12.42
CA GLN A 176 -58.53 -21.07 -13.65
C GLN A 176 -58.20 -22.53 -14.01
N PRO A 177 -59.15 -23.49 -13.82
CA PRO A 177 -58.96 -24.83 -14.33
C PRO A 177 -58.98 -24.81 -15.88
N ALA A 178 -58.04 -25.56 -16.47
CA ALA A 178 -57.97 -25.78 -17.89
C ALA A 178 -59.24 -26.46 -18.37
N GLY A 179 -59.94 -25.79 -19.29
CA GLY A 179 -60.98 -26.38 -20.09
C GLY A 179 -60.41 -26.97 -21.37
#